data_e5b6d5b69d8264ea1bbba810792a0ca1
#
_entry.id   e5b6d5b69d8264ea1bbba810792a0ca1
#
_cell.length_a   1.000
_cell.length_b   1.000
_cell.length_c   1.000
_cell.angle_alpha   90.00
_cell.angle_beta   90.00
_cell.angle_gamma   90.00
#
_symmetry.space_group_name_H-M   'P 1'
#
loop_
_entity.id
_entity.type
_entity.pdbx_description
1 polymer ?
#
loop_
_entity_poly.entity_id
_entity_poly.type
_entity_poly.pdbx_seq_one_letter_code
_entity_poly.pdbx_strand_id
1 'polypeptide(L)'
;SPQQHLNRILEMSFAYTSERMDTFKDIGLGSAIISALNYWISVSPICTNWWFNDISVPQTIGKILILLDETECLNMELRDQLILCMKKGNLKKHEGANKMDIALHYLFRAALTGDDKLMKETVKEAFGVLSKGKREGIQIDDSYHQHGDQLYISGYGDVLIDGVLSIACYLKGTDYGLSEEQLNVLSDFVLNGYGSIFRSVYKDYN
;
A
#
# COMPACT_ATOMS: atom_id res chain seq x y z
N SER A 1 -15.24 -13.12 -4.56
CA SER A 1 -13.94 -13.06 -5.26
C SER A 1 -12.80 -13.32 -4.26
N PRO A 2 -11.58 -13.68 -4.73
CA PRO A 2 -10.41 -13.83 -3.87
C PRO A 2 -10.15 -12.62 -2.97
N GLN A 3 -10.21 -11.41 -3.53
CA GLN A 3 -10.00 -10.18 -2.78
C GLN A 3 -11.03 -9.97 -1.67
N GLN A 4 -12.30 -10.28 -1.92
CA GLN A 4 -13.35 -10.18 -0.88
C GLN A 4 -13.11 -11.14 0.28
N HIS A 5 -12.53 -12.32 0.02
CA HIS A 5 -12.16 -13.24 1.08
C HIS A 5 -11.09 -12.63 2.01
N LEU A 6 -10.01 -12.08 1.44
CA LEU A 6 -8.97 -11.39 2.21
C LEU A 6 -9.50 -10.15 2.95
N ASN A 7 -10.39 -9.36 2.33
CA ASN A 7 -10.97 -8.20 2.98
C ASN A 7 -11.76 -8.60 4.23
N ARG A 8 -12.53 -9.70 4.17
CA ARG A 8 -13.24 -10.23 5.37
C ARG A 8 -12.26 -10.68 6.45
N ILE A 9 -11.15 -11.33 6.07
CA ILE A 9 -10.12 -11.70 7.05
C ILE A 9 -9.50 -10.44 7.67
N LEU A 10 -9.26 -9.39 6.90
CA LEU A 10 -8.74 -8.13 7.41
C LEU A 10 -9.71 -7.49 8.43
N GLU A 11 -11.01 -7.46 8.12
CA GLU A 11 -12.04 -6.98 9.04
C GLU A 11 -12.09 -7.82 10.33
N MET A 12 -12.05 -9.15 10.21
CA MET A 12 -11.97 -10.06 11.36
C MET A 12 -10.71 -9.83 12.19
N SER A 13 -9.55 -9.63 11.54
CA SER A 13 -8.28 -9.34 12.22
C SER A 13 -8.33 -8.01 12.97
N PHE A 14 -8.92 -6.99 12.38
CA PHE A 14 -9.15 -5.71 13.05
C PHE A 14 -10.06 -5.86 14.28
N ALA A 15 -11.17 -6.59 14.16
CA ALA A 15 -12.08 -6.85 15.27
C ALA A 15 -11.41 -7.67 16.39
N TYR A 16 -10.55 -8.62 16.03
CA TYR A 16 -9.78 -9.45 16.96
C TYR A 16 -8.73 -8.66 17.75
N THR A 17 -8.08 -7.69 17.12
CA THR A 17 -6.98 -6.93 17.73
C THR A 17 -7.40 -5.59 18.36
N SER A 18 -8.64 -5.16 18.14
CA SER A 18 -9.14 -3.90 18.69
C SER A 18 -9.67 -4.05 20.10
N GLU A 19 -9.01 -3.42 21.08
CA GLU A 19 -9.42 -3.40 22.49
C GLU A 19 -10.82 -2.80 22.74
N ARG A 20 -11.36 -2.09 21.74
CA ARG A 20 -12.69 -1.47 21.81
C ARG A 20 -13.82 -2.39 21.36
N MET A 21 -13.49 -3.57 20.86
CA MET A 21 -14.48 -4.54 20.35
C MET A 21 -14.71 -5.66 21.37
N ASP A 22 -15.94 -6.12 21.49
CA ASP A 22 -16.30 -7.26 22.34
C ASP A 22 -15.60 -8.57 21.90
N THR A 23 -15.08 -8.58 20.69
CA THR A 23 -14.34 -9.69 20.09
C THR A 23 -12.82 -9.60 20.28
N PHE A 24 -12.35 -8.65 21.11
CA PHE A 24 -10.91 -8.51 21.38
C PHE A 24 -10.33 -9.82 21.93
N LYS A 25 -9.38 -10.39 21.21
CA LYS A 25 -8.72 -11.67 21.51
C LYS A 25 -9.68 -12.85 21.74
N ASP A 26 -10.87 -12.81 21.12
CA ASP A 26 -11.80 -13.94 21.16
C ASP A 26 -11.21 -15.18 20.51
N ILE A 27 -11.21 -16.31 21.23
CA ILE A 27 -10.58 -17.56 20.79
C ILE A 27 -11.26 -18.11 19.52
N GLY A 28 -12.59 -18.00 19.44
CA GLY A 28 -13.37 -18.48 18.30
C GLY A 28 -13.07 -17.65 17.05
N LEU A 29 -13.01 -16.32 17.19
CA LEU A 29 -12.65 -15.43 16.10
C LEU A 29 -11.20 -15.65 15.63
N GLY A 30 -10.23 -15.79 16.55
CA GLY A 30 -8.86 -16.12 16.23
C GLY A 30 -8.75 -17.43 15.43
N SER A 31 -9.44 -18.49 15.87
CA SER A 31 -9.48 -19.77 15.16
C SER A 31 -10.10 -19.66 13.77
N ALA A 32 -11.13 -18.84 13.60
CA ALA A 32 -11.76 -18.58 12.30
C ALA A 32 -10.82 -17.85 11.35
N ILE A 33 -10.07 -16.83 11.83
CA ILE A 33 -9.06 -16.12 11.05
C ILE A 33 -8.00 -17.08 10.53
N ILE A 34 -7.43 -17.92 11.41
CA ILE A 34 -6.39 -18.89 11.04
C ILE A 34 -6.91 -19.91 10.03
N SER A 35 -8.13 -20.42 10.24
CA SER A 35 -8.77 -21.35 9.29
C SER A 35 -8.97 -20.72 7.91
N ALA A 36 -9.39 -19.46 7.85
CA ALA A 36 -9.59 -18.73 6.60
C ALA A 36 -8.27 -18.42 5.88
N LEU A 37 -7.19 -18.10 6.62
CA LEU A 37 -5.85 -17.90 6.07
C LEU A 37 -5.26 -19.21 5.52
N ASN A 38 -5.38 -20.31 6.25
CA ASN A 38 -4.96 -21.63 5.77
C ASN A 38 -5.70 -22.05 4.50
N TYR A 39 -7.02 -21.80 4.44
CA TYR A 39 -7.78 -22.03 3.23
C TYR A 39 -7.27 -21.17 2.06
N TRP A 40 -6.97 -19.89 2.29
CA TRP A 40 -6.36 -19.01 1.27
C TRP A 40 -5.06 -19.60 0.72
N ILE A 41 -4.14 -20.03 1.59
CA ILE A 41 -2.87 -20.63 1.19
C ILE A 41 -3.11 -21.90 0.37
N SER A 42 -4.03 -22.77 0.82
CA SER A 42 -4.32 -24.06 0.16
C SER A 42 -4.88 -23.88 -1.26
N VAL A 43 -5.69 -22.86 -1.49
CA VAL A 43 -6.30 -22.56 -2.79
C VAL A 43 -5.35 -21.75 -3.69
N SER A 44 -4.52 -20.89 -3.10
CA SER A 44 -3.58 -19.99 -3.79
C SER A 44 -4.20 -19.32 -5.03
N PRO A 45 -5.32 -18.58 -4.90
CA PRO A 45 -6.09 -18.11 -6.01
C PRO A 45 -5.35 -17.02 -6.82
N ILE A 46 -5.51 -17.08 -8.15
CA ILE A 46 -4.94 -16.09 -9.07
C ILE A 46 -6.10 -15.33 -9.72
N CYS A 47 -6.05 -14.00 -9.67
CA CYS A 47 -6.99 -13.13 -10.36
C CYS A 47 -6.55 -12.91 -11.82
N THR A 48 -7.52 -12.71 -12.72
CA THR A 48 -7.24 -12.39 -14.13
C THR A 48 -6.62 -11.00 -14.31
N ASN A 49 -6.99 -10.05 -13.46
CA ASN A 49 -6.41 -8.71 -13.45
C ASN A 49 -5.13 -8.72 -12.58
N TRP A 50 -4.00 -8.37 -13.20
CA TRP A 50 -2.67 -8.32 -12.59
C TRP A 50 -2.63 -7.43 -11.33
N TRP A 51 -3.36 -6.32 -11.31
CA TRP A 51 -3.39 -5.36 -10.20
C TRP A 51 -3.78 -6.04 -8.87
N PHE A 52 -4.74 -6.96 -8.90
CA PHE A 52 -5.09 -7.72 -7.71
C PHE A 52 -3.94 -8.61 -7.22
N ASN A 53 -3.23 -9.28 -8.16
CA ASN A 53 -2.17 -10.20 -7.79
C ASN A 53 -0.92 -9.50 -7.26
N ASP A 54 -0.56 -8.37 -7.88
CA ASP A 54 0.71 -7.70 -7.64
C ASP A 54 0.60 -6.55 -6.64
N ILE A 55 -0.60 -6.06 -6.36
CA ILE A 55 -0.86 -4.90 -5.49
C ILE A 55 -1.84 -5.25 -4.38
N SER A 56 -3.11 -5.45 -4.71
CA SER A 56 -4.19 -5.49 -3.70
C SER A 56 -4.06 -6.65 -2.74
N VAL A 57 -3.78 -7.85 -3.24
CA VAL A 57 -3.59 -9.07 -2.43
C VAL A 57 -2.38 -8.92 -1.50
N PRO A 58 -1.16 -8.58 -1.99
CA PRO A 58 -0.01 -8.36 -1.11
C PRO A 58 -0.23 -7.28 -0.05
N GLN A 59 -0.87 -6.16 -0.41
CA GLN A 59 -1.18 -5.11 0.56
C GLN A 59 -2.14 -5.60 1.66
N THR A 60 -3.19 -6.34 1.28
CA THR A 60 -4.18 -6.84 2.25
C THR A 60 -3.56 -7.88 3.18
N ILE A 61 -2.74 -8.79 2.65
CA ILE A 61 -1.98 -9.77 3.46
C ILE A 61 -1.04 -9.03 4.42
N GLY A 62 -0.32 -8.01 3.95
CA GLY A 62 0.58 -7.21 4.79
C GLY A 62 -0.16 -6.54 5.96
N LYS A 63 -1.32 -5.95 5.71
CA LYS A 63 -2.17 -5.35 6.75
C LYS A 63 -2.64 -6.39 7.78
N ILE A 64 -3.08 -7.56 7.31
CA ILE A 64 -3.49 -8.67 8.20
C ILE A 64 -2.30 -9.10 9.07
N LEU A 65 -1.13 -9.31 8.48
CA LEU A 65 0.06 -9.72 9.21
C LEU A 65 0.49 -8.69 10.26
N ILE A 66 0.48 -7.40 9.93
CA ILE A 66 0.81 -6.33 10.89
C ILE A 66 -0.17 -6.33 12.08
N LEU A 67 -1.47 -6.50 11.83
CA LEU A 67 -2.46 -6.59 12.90
C LEU A 67 -2.23 -7.81 13.81
N LEU A 68 -1.81 -8.93 13.25
CA LEU A 68 -1.67 -10.19 13.97
C LEU A 68 -0.24 -10.44 14.51
N ASP A 69 0.75 -9.63 14.16
CA ASP A 69 2.17 -9.88 14.44
C ASP A 69 2.49 -10.04 15.94
N GLU A 70 1.83 -9.24 16.78
CA GLU A 70 1.98 -9.28 18.24
C GLU A 70 0.96 -10.19 18.95
N THR A 71 0.24 -11.02 18.19
CA THR A 71 -0.77 -11.91 18.74
C THR A 71 -0.27 -13.36 18.78
N GLU A 72 -0.78 -14.15 19.74
CA GLU A 72 -0.44 -15.57 19.86
C GLU A 72 -1.20 -16.46 18.86
N CYS A 73 -2.15 -15.90 18.09
CA CYS A 73 -2.97 -16.71 17.20
C CYS A 73 -2.27 -17.14 15.92
N LEU A 74 -1.26 -16.37 15.45
CA LEU A 74 -0.55 -16.62 14.19
C LEU A 74 0.75 -17.38 14.45
N ASN A 75 0.85 -18.64 13.98
CA ASN A 75 2.10 -19.39 14.06
C ASN A 75 3.11 -18.97 12.97
N MET A 76 4.39 -19.24 13.22
CA MET A 76 5.49 -18.85 12.34
C MET A 76 5.39 -19.45 10.94
N GLU A 77 4.95 -20.71 10.81
CA GLU A 77 4.84 -21.37 9.51
C GLU A 77 3.84 -20.67 8.59
N LEU A 78 2.64 -20.40 9.09
CA LEU A 78 1.61 -19.67 8.33
C LEU A 78 2.04 -18.23 8.03
N ARG A 79 2.68 -17.57 9.00
CA ARG A 79 3.25 -16.24 8.82
C ARG A 79 4.25 -16.20 7.66
N ASP A 80 5.20 -17.12 7.62
CA ASP A 80 6.23 -17.18 6.58
C ASP A 80 5.62 -17.47 5.20
N GLN A 81 4.63 -18.36 5.13
CA GLN A 81 3.89 -18.63 3.89
C GLN A 81 3.15 -17.39 3.37
N LEU A 82 2.52 -16.61 4.25
CA LEU A 82 1.85 -15.37 3.89
C LEU A 82 2.85 -14.28 3.45
N ILE A 83 4.00 -14.14 4.13
CA ILE A 83 5.08 -13.25 3.71
C ILE A 83 5.59 -13.65 2.30
N LEU A 84 5.67 -14.95 2.01
CA LEU A 84 6.04 -15.41 0.67
C LEU A 84 5.01 -15.00 -0.38
N CYS A 85 3.71 -15.04 -0.06
CA CYS A 85 2.63 -14.56 -0.93
C CYS A 85 2.75 -13.04 -1.24
N MET A 86 3.36 -12.26 -0.34
CA MET A 86 3.60 -10.83 -0.58
C MET A 86 4.76 -10.55 -1.55
N LYS A 87 5.56 -11.55 -1.95
CA LYS A 87 6.66 -11.37 -2.91
C LYS A 87 6.15 -11.30 -4.34
N LYS A 88 5.30 -10.31 -4.61
CA LYS A 88 4.66 -10.03 -5.89
C LYS A 88 4.95 -8.59 -6.33
N GLY A 89 4.62 -8.29 -7.59
CA GLY A 89 4.90 -7.00 -8.19
C GLY A 89 6.40 -6.74 -8.36
N ASN A 90 6.73 -5.71 -9.13
CA ASN A 90 8.11 -5.29 -9.30
C ASN A 90 8.20 -3.76 -9.17
N LEU A 91 8.71 -3.31 -8.02
CA LEU A 91 8.80 -1.89 -7.66
C LEU A 91 9.56 -1.05 -8.70
N LYS A 92 10.56 -1.63 -9.37
CA LYS A 92 11.41 -0.90 -10.35
C LYS A 92 10.78 -0.81 -11.75
N LYS A 93 9.78 -1.65 -12.05
CA LYS A 93 9.12 -1.66 -13.37
C LYS A 93 7.94 -0.69 -13.49
N HIS A 94 7.48 -0.16 -12.37
CA HIS A 94 6.34 0.74 -12.34
C HIS A 94 6.74 2.17 -12.07
N GLU A 95 5.92 3.11 -12.51
CA GLU A 95 6.08 4.55 -12.31
C GLU A 95 4.80 5.11 -11.65
N GLY A 96 4.89 6.36 -11.18
CA GLY A 96 3.76 7.08 -10.63
C GLY A 96 3.00 6.33 -9.54
N ALA A 97 1.68 6.37 -9.60
CA ALA A 97 0.78 5.81 -8.59
C ALA A 97 0.92 4.29 -8.41
N ASN A 98 1.09 3.52 -9.49
CA ASN A 98 1.27 2.07 -9.38
C ASN A 98 2.56 1.70 -8.61
N LYS A 99 3.62 2.50 -8.73
CA LYS A 99 4.84 2.32 -7.94
C LYS A 99 4.55 2.53 -6.46
N MET A 100 3.77 3.55 -6.10
CA MET A 100 3.38 3.80 -4.71
C MET A 100 2.58 2.64 -4.12
N ASP A 101 1.63 2.12 -4.87
CA ASP A 101 0.84 0.97 -4.45
C ASP A 101 1.70 -0.27 -4.18
N ILE A 102 2.68 -0.54 -5.05
CA ILE A 102 3.63 -1.65 -4.85
C ILE A 102 4.56 -1.36 -3.67
N ALA A 103 5.05 -0.13 -3.54
CA ALA A 103 5.93 0.27 -2.45
C ALA A 103 5.30 0.01 -1.07
N LEU A 104 4.01 0.21 -0.94
CA LEU A 104 3.31 0.03 0.33
C LEU A 104 3.43 -1.41 0.87
N HIS A 105 3.21 -2.42 0.04
CA HIS A 105 3.37 -3.80 0.53
C HIS A 105 4.84 -4.24 0.65
N TYR A 106 5.75 -3.63 -0.10
CA TYR A 106 7.19 -3.80 0.11
C TYR A 106 7.61 -3.25 1.47
N LEU A 107 7.08 -2.07 1.86
CA LEU A 107 7.26 -1.47 3.17
C LEU A 107 6.78 -2.40 4.29
N PHE A 108 5.55 -2.91 4.18
CA PHE A 108 5.00 -3.86 5.14
C PHE A 108 5.87 -5.11 5.26
N ARG A 109 6.32 -5.66 4.14
CA ARG A 109 7.19 -6.83 4.15
C ARG A 109 8.54 -6.54 4.80
N ALA A 110 9.15 -5.40 4.50
CA ALA A 110 10.42 -4.99 5.11
C ALA A 110 10.29 -4.87 6.63
N ALA A 111 9.22 -4.25 7.12
CA ALA A 111 8.94 -4.13 8.56
C ALA A 111 8.73 -5.51 9.20
N LEU A 112 7.87 -6.35 8.63
CA LEU A 112 7.56 -7.69 9.15
C LEU A 112 8.79 -8.62 9.18
N THR A 113 9.76 -8.44 8.29
CA THR A 113 10.96 -9.28 8.22
C THR A 113 12.20 -8.66 8.87
N GLY A 114 12.13 -7.42 9.32
CA GLY A 114 13.29 -6.68 9.82
C GLY A 114 14.36 -6.45 8.74
N ASP A 115 13.98 -6.43 7.45
CA ASP A 115 14.92 -6.26 6.33
C ASP A 115 15.18 -4.77 6.06
N ASP A 116 16.20 -4.24 6.73
CA ASP A 116 16.62 -2.85 6.60
C ASP A 116 17.07 -2.48 5.18
N LYS A 117 17.68 -3.43 4.46
CA LYS A 117 18.08 -3.20 3.05
C LYS A 117 16.86 -3.02 2.16
N LEU A 118 15.86 -3.91 2.31
CA LEU A 118 14.60 -3.82 1.60
C LEU A 118 13.87 -2.52 1.95
N MET A 119 13.87 -2.14 3.23
CA MET A 119 13.28 -0.88 3.72
C MET A 119 13.90 0.33 3.00
N LYS A 120 15.22 0.46 3.02
CA LYS A 120 15.96 1.56 2.36
C LYS A 120 15.69 1.63 0.86
N GLU A 121 15.71 0.48 0.19
CA GLU A 121 15.43 0.40 -1.25
C GLU A 121 13.98 0.79 -1.55
N THR A 122 13.04 0.33 -0.75
CA THR A 122 11.61 0.64 -0.91
C THR A 122 11.34 2.13 -0.74
N VAL A 123 11.87 2.75 0.29
CA VAL A 123 11.69 4.18 0.56
C VAL A 123 12.30 5.03 -0.55
N LYS A 124 13.51 4.69 -1.00
CA LYS A 124 14.16 5.37 -2.13
C LYS A 124 13.31 5.33 -3.40
N GLU A 125 12.76 4.18 -3.74
CA GLU A 125 11.92 4.01 -4.93
C GLU A 125 10.56 4.71 -4.76
N ALA A 126 9.94 4.59 -3.58
CA ALA A 126 8.66 5.21 -3.27
C ALA A 126 8.76 6.75 -3.38
N PHE A 127 9.63 7.37 -2.62
CA PHE A 127 9.75 8.83 -2.64
C PHE A 127 10.48 9.37 -3.88
N GLY A 128 11.11 8.51 -4.65
CA GLY A 128 11.66 8.85 -5.95
C GLY A 128 10.60 9.25 -7.00
N VAL A 129 9.31 8.97 -6.75
CA VAL A 129 8.21 9.47 -7.60
C VAL A 129 7.99 10.97 -7.47
N LEU A 130 8.44 11.57 -6.37
CA LEU A 130 8.41 13.00 -6.12
C LEU A 130 9.53 13.70 -6.90
N SER A 131 9.40 13.69 -8.21
CA SER A 131 10.30 14.37 -9.15
C SER A 131 9.51 14.77 -10.38
N LYS A 132 9.83 15.96 -10.94
CA LYS A 132 9.14 16.53 -12.10
C LYS A 132 9.74 16.11 -13.43
N GLY A 133 8.95 16.11 -14.50
CA GLY A 133 9.43 15.96 -15.87
C GLY A 133 9.59 14.53 -16.37
N LYS A 134 8.93 13.56 -15.77
CA LYS A 134 8.86 12.16 -16.24
C LYS A 134 7.69 11.98 -17.21
N ARG A 135 7.78 10.90 -18.01
CA ARG A 135 6.68 10.49 -18.88
C ARG A 135 5.39 10.22 -18.12
N GLU A 136 5.47 9.44 -17.04
CA GLU A 136 4.39 9.25 -16.08
C GLU A 136 4.78 9.88 -14.74
N GLY A 137 3.80 10.40 -14.00
CA GLY A 137 4.00 11.09 -12.74
C GLY A 137 3.84 12.60 -12.85
N ILE A 138 4.43 13.35 -11.91
CA ILE A 138 4.33 14.80 -11.80
C ILE A 138 5.12 15.45 -12.95
N GLN A 139 4.48 16.35 -13.68
CA GLN A 139 5.07 17.10 -14.79
C GLN A 139 5.68 18.43 -14.33
N ILE A 140 6.41 19.11 -15.22
CA ILE A 140 7.09 20.38 -14.93
C ILE A 140 6.09 21.48 -14.55
N ASP A 141 4.87 21.43 -15.11
CA ASP A 141 3.76 22.34 -14.87
C ASP A 141 2.84 21.92 -13.74
N ASP A 142 3.27 20.98 -12.91
CA ASP A 142 2.50 20.40 -11.80
C ASP A 142 1.23 19.63 -12.26
N SER A 143 1.07 19.32 -13.55
CA SER A 143 0.08 18.34 -13.99
C SER A 143 0.54 16.92 -13.67
N TYR A 144 -0.34 15.93 -13.85
CA TYR A 144 -0.03 14.53 -13.60
C TYR A 144 -0.39 13.66 -14.79
N HIS A 145 0.57 12.86 -15.24
CA HIS A 145 0.38 11.90 -16.33
C HIS A 145 0.41 10.45 -15.83
N GLN A 146 -0.46 9.62 -16.40
CA GLN A 146 -0.48 8.17 -16.20
C GLN A 146 -0.96 7.49 -17.49
N HIS A 147 -0.53 6.26 -17.73
CA HIS A 147 -0.74 5.53 -18.98
C HIS A 147 -0.14 6.25 -20.20
N GLY A 148 1.12 6.63 -20.07
CA GLY A 148 1.86 7.47 -21.01
C GLY A 148 1.59 8.94 -20.77
N ASP A 149 1.32 9.69 -21.84
CA ASP A 149 1.18 11.15 -21.78
C ASP A 149 -0.28 11.58 -21.49
N GLN A 150 -1.10 10.69 -20.96
CA GLN A 150 -2.49 11.00 -20.64
C GLN A 150 -2.57 11.81 -19.35
N LEU A 151 -3.22 12.98 -19.40
CA LEU A 151 -3.54 13.77 -18.22
C LEU A 151 -4.52 12.98 -17.33
N TYR A 152 -4.10 12.70 -16.09
CA TYR A 152 -4.85 11.85 -15.16
C TYR A 152 -4.75 12.33 -13.71
N ILE A 153 -4.88 13.65 -13.51
CA ILE A 153 -4.57 14.30 -12.24
C ILE A 153 -5.59 13.96 -11.14
N SER A 154 -6.90 13.90 -11.45
CA SER A 154 -7.92 13.64 -10.42
C SER A 154 -8.11 12.16 -10.10
N GLY A 155 -7.61 11.26 -10.92
CA GLY A 155 -7.64 9.81 -10.70
C GLY A 155 -6.33 9.31 -10.10
N TYR A 156 -5.33 9.11 -10.94
CA TYR A 156 -4.02 8.61 -10.47
C TYR A 156 -3.21 9.62 -9.66
N GLY A 157 -3.46 10.93 -9.82
CA GLY A 157 -2.88 11.95 -8.95
C GLY A 157 -3.35 11.79 -7.49
N ASP A 158 -4.63 11.45 -7.25
CA ASP A 158 -5.15 11.10 -5.92
C ASP A 158 -4.39 9.91 -5.34
N VAL A 159 -4.27 8.83 -6.12
CA VAL A 159 -3.59 7.59 -5.68
C VAL A 159 -2.13 7.88 -5.34
N LEU A 160 -1.45 8.75 -6.12
CA LEU A 160 -0.09 9.18 -5.80
C LEU A 160 -0.03 9.90 -4.46
N ILE A 161 -0.88 10.90 -4.25
CA ILE A 161 -0.90 11.71 -3.02
C ILE A 161 -1.19 10.81 -1.81
N ASP A 162 -2.24 9.99 -1.89
CA ASP A 162 -2.63 9.08 -0.82
C ASP A 162 -1.53 8.08 -0.50
N GLY A 163 -0.87 7.53 -1.52
CA GLY A 163 0.25 6.60 -1.36
C GLY A 163 1.46 7.23 -0.68
N VAL A 164 1.88 8.43 -1.14
CA VAL A 164 2.99 9.17 -0.55
C VAL A 164 2.69 9.53 0.90
N LEU A 165 1.53 10.10 1.18
CA LEU A 165 1.13 10.51 2.53
C LEU A 165 1.02 9.30 3.46
N SER A 166 0.46 8.18 3.00
CA SER A 166 0.37 6.94 3.78
C SER A 166 1.76 6.43 4.18
N ILE A 167 2.68 6.32 3.23
CA ILE A 167 4.05 5.88 3.53
C ILE A 167 4.76 6.88 4.44
N ALA A 168 4.64 8.18 4.19
CA ALA A 168 5.23 9.22 5.03
C ALA A 168 4.69 9.17 6.48
N CYS A 169 3.39 8.90 6.65
CA CYS A 169 2.78 8.71 7.97
C CYS A 169 3.34 7.47 8.70
N TYR A 170 3.48 6.33 8.01
CA TYR A 170 4.09 5.13 8.61
C TYR A 170 5.55 5.34 9.02
N LEU A 171 6.28 6.17 8.27
CA LEU A 171 7.70 6.44 8.51
C LEU A 171 7.95 7.66 9.41
N LYS A 172 6.88 8.31 9.92
CA LYS A 172 7.01 9.48 10.79
C LYS A 172 7.83 9.17 12.03
N GLY A 173 8.83 10.01 12.30
CA GLY A 173 9.72 9.86 13.45
C GLY A 173 10.86 8.85 13.26
N THR A 174 11.03 8.33 12.04
CA THR A 174 12.18 7.49 11.64
C THR A 174 13.13 8.27 10.73
N ASP A 175 14.30 7.70 10.46
CA ASP A 175 15.30 8.27 9.54
C ASP A 175 14.88 8.14 8.04
N TYR A 176 13.68 7.60 7.77
CA TYR A 176 13.16 7.33 6.43
C TYR A 176 12.12 8.36 5.95
N GLY A 177 12.02 9.51 6.61
CA GLY A 177 11.08 10.58 6.24
C GLY A 177 11.37 11.21 4.87
N LEU A 178 10.42 12.00 4.39
CA LEU A 178 10.59 12.83 3.18
C LEU A 178 11.71 13.86 3.39
N SER A 179 12.54 14.04 2.37
CA SER A 179 13.47 15.17 2.32
C SER A 179 12.72 16.49 2.10
N GLU A 180 13.36 17.61 2.40
CA GLU A 180 12.79 18.94 2.14
C GLU A 180 12.50 19.15 0.65
N GLU A 181 13.39 18.68 -0.24
CA GLU A 181 13.18 18.74 -1.69
C GLU A 181 11.93 17.95 -2.12
N GLN A 182 11.76 16.72 -1.61
CA GLN A 182 10.59 15.89 -1.90
C GLN A 182 9.30 16.51 -1.36
N LEU A 183 9.36 17.10 -0.16
CA LEU A 183 8.22 17.80 0.43
C LEU A 183 7.81 19.02 -0.42
N ASN A 184 8.78 19.76 -0.93
CA ASN A 184 8.51 20.90 -1.81
C ASN A 184 7.84 20.45 -3.12
N VAL A 185 8.33 19.39 -3.77
CA VAL A 185 7.69 18.82 -4.98
C VAL A 185 6.26 18.39 -4.70
N LEU A 186 6.01 17.69 -3.58
CA LEU A 186 4.67 17.28 -3.18
C LEU A 186 3.76 18.50 -2.93
N SER A 187 4.27 19.51 -2.23
CA SER A 187 3.52 20.74 -1.92
C SER A 187 3.17 21.52 -3.17
N ASP A 188 4.11 21.70 -4.10
CA ASP A 188 3.84 22.35 -5.38
C ASP A 188 2.78 21.59 -6.18
N PHE A 189 2.91 20.25 -6.28
CA PHE A 189 1.92 19.42 -6.96
C PHE A 189 0.53 19.53 -6.34
N VAL A 190 0.42 19.48 -5.00
CA VAL A 190 -0.87 19.60 -4.31
C VAL A 190 -1.49 20.99 -4.46
N LEU A 191 -0.69 22.05 -4.33
CA LEU A 191 -1.21 23.42 -4.31
C LEU A 191 -1.45 23.98 -5.71
N ASN A 192 -0.53 23.76 -6.64
CA ASN A 192 -0.59 24.37 -7.97
C ASN A 192 -1.26 23.43 -9.00
N GLY A 193 -0.94 22.13 -8.98
CA GLY A 193 -1.49 21.15 -9.90
C GLY A 193 -2.86 20.64 -9.45
N TYR A 194 -2.85 19.79 -8.42
CA TYR A 194 -4.05 19.12 -7.94
C TYR A 194 -5.13 20.10 -7.43
N GLY A 195 -4.73 21.11 -6.66
CA GLY A 195 -5.64 22.13 -6.13
C GLY A 195 -6.33 22.93 -7.21
N SER A 196 -5.71 23.14 -8.37
CA SER A 196 -6.25 23.93 -9.48
C SER A 196 -7.45 23.29 -10.18
N ILE A 197 -7.63 21.96 -10.05
CA ILE A 197 -8.73 21.21 -10.68
C ILE A 197 -10.01 21.15 -9.84
N PHE A 198 -9.96 21.64 -8.59
CA PHE A 198 -11.15 21.62 -7.73
C PHE A 198 -12.14 22.73 -8.09
N ARG A 199 -13.42 22.32 -8.19
CA ARG A 199 -14.57 23.22 -8.26
C ARG A 199 -15.57 22.81 -7.19
N SER A 200 -15.46 23.41 -6.01
CA SER A 200 -16.23 23.02 -4.83
C SER A 200 -15.93 21.55 -4.45
N VAL A 201 -16.91 20.69 -4.51
CA VAL A 201 -16.79 19.24 -4.23
C VAL A 201 -16.44 18.39 -5.46
N TYR A 202 -16.34 19.00 -6.62
CA TYR A 202 -16.05 18.32 -7.89
C TYR A 202 -14.60 18.55 -8.31
N LYS A 203 -14.03 17.56 -8.99
CA LYS A 203 -12.73 17.66 -9.65
C LYS A 203 -12.94 17.70 -11.15
N ASP A 204 -12.26 18.63 -11.82
CA ASP A 204 -12.17 18.62 -13.28
C ASP A 204 -11.04 17.66 -13.67
N TYR A 205 -11.22 16.91 -14.72
CA TYR A 205 -10.29 15.96 -15.32
C TYR A 205 -9.93 14.73 -14.47
N ASN A 206 -10.11 13.62 -15.09
CA ASN A 206 -9.59 12.31 -14.64
C ASN A 206 -8.15 12.11 -15.10
#